data_e27381b62fa7d44b1d50aba683fe1035
#
_entry.id   e27381b62fa7d44b1d50aba683fe1035
#
_cell.length_a   1.000
_cell.length_b   1.000
_cell.length_c   1.000
_cell.angle_alpha   90.00
_cell.angle_beta   90.00
_cell.angle_gamma   90.00
#
_symmetry.space_group_name_H-M   'P 1'
#
loop_
_entity.id
_entity.type
_entity.pdbx_description
1 polymer ?
#
loop_
_entity_poly.entity_id
_entity_poly.type
_entity_poly.pdbx_seq_one_letter_code
_entity_poly.pdbx_strand_id
1 'polypeptide(L)'
;AILGDTLVRLHRLHGNEVRAEYYVDDMGKQVAVLAWALEKLSIEDVDKILSDSDEINEKWADKSDHSRVRWYQAAQKLRSSQNDDIEEEVSKMVHASENGDVAVLDSFENAYQPVLKGMLETLARLRIFFDEFTKESKFVINGDVDRLMKTLSSLEINGIADNGAEYLDLGQRGLKGKTEFYYKRGDGSSLYATRDIAYHIWKFEQYSNLINVLGEDHKLQSKQVSTTLKELGHPSPEVLFYSFIKLPEGKMSTRKGNVVFMDDLLEEAKAFAAQTVRELRPNYDEELVSNIAEAVGTSAVRFNIIKVSPDKGFTFKWEEALSFDSDSAPFIMYSHTRSCSIESNCLELGLDLSEINPSESDISSTVENCPESLTDLLRTICAHNDSIARSVEQNRPNLFANQLLQLANCYNGFYRDCRIIDDGQVNHVLFLISKFASRLLRSGMEGLGIDPIERM
;
A
#
# COMPACT_ATOMS: atom_id res chain seq x y z
N ALA A 1 -1.01 1.97 -1.88
CA ALA A 1 -1.49 1.41 -0.61
C ALA A 1 -0.37 0.67 0.14
N ILE A 2 0.30 -0.38 -0.43
CA ILE A 2 1.34 -1.20 0.26
C ILE A 2 2.46 -0.34 0.87
N LEU A 3 3.05 0.58 0.10
CA LEU A 3 4.14 1.45 0.61
C LEU A 3 3.66 2.39 1.72
N GLY A 4 2.45 2.95 1.58
CA GLY A 4 1.86 3.82 2.61
C GLY A 4 1.60 3.08 3.91
N ASP A 5 0.96 1.91 3.85
CA ASP A 5 0.72 1.06 5.03
C ASP A 5 2.04 0.63 5.70
N THR A 6 3.06 0.30 4.90
CA THR A 6 4.38 -0.05 5.47
C THR A 6 5.02 1.13 6.20
N LEU A 7 4.94 2.34 5.66
CA LEU A 7 5.41 3.55 6.38
C LEU A 7 4.64 3.76 7.68
N VAL A 8 3.31 3.66 7.65
CA VAL A 8 2.48 3.78 8.87
C VAL A 8 2.94 2.78 9.94
N ARG A 9 3.16 1.51 9.56
CA ARG A 9 3.62 0.46 10.48
C ARG A 9 5.01 0.75 11.04
N LEU A 10 5.96 1.18 10.20
CA LEU A 10 7.33 1.50 10.62
C LEU A 10 7.36 2.73 11.55
N HIS A 11 6.58 3.76 11.25
CA HIS A 11 6.45 4.91 12.14
C HIS A 11 5.85 4.53 13.50
N ARG A 12 4.82 3.68 13.52
CA ARG A 12 4.23 3.15 14.77
C ARG A 12 5.22 2.27 15.52
N LEU A 13 5.98 1.42 14.83
CA LEU A 13 7.03 0.58 15.43
C LEU A 13 8.17 1.43 16.01
N HIS A 14 8.46 2.58 15.42
CA HIS A 14 9.42 3.57 15.93
C HIS A 14 8.89 4.39 17.11
N GLY A 15 7.60 4.26 17.46
CA GLY A 15 6.97 4.95 18.58
C GLY A 15 6.26 6.26 18.22
N ASN A 16 6.09 6.56 16.93
CA ASN A 16 5.33 7.72 16.49
C ASN A 16 3.82 7.44 16.54
N GLU A 17 3.03 8.44 16.92
CA GLU A 17 1.60 8.43 16.72
C GLU A 17 1.29 8.73 15.26
N VAL A 18 0.58 7.81 14.58
CA VAL A 18 0.34 7.90 13.13
C VAL A 18 -1.11 7.59 12.82
N ARG A 19 -1.72 8.43 11.98
CA ARG A 19 -3.03 8.23 11.39
C ARG A 19 -2.89 7.90 9.91
N ALA A 20 -3.35 6.73 9.52
CA ALA A 20 -3.45 6.31 8.13
C ALA A 20 -4.76 6.83 7.54
N GLU A 21 -4.67 7.74 6.59
CA GLU A 21 -5.83 8.40 6.01
C GLU A 21 -5.97 8.08 4.52
N TYR A 22 -7.20 7.81 4.10
CA TYR A 22 -7.57 7.64 2.70
C TYR A 22 -8.44 8.82 2.25
N TYR A 23 -7.96 9.55 1.24
CA TYR A 23 -8.71 10.61 0.60
C TYR A 23 -9.66 10.01 -0.44
N VAL A 24 -10.95 10.15 -0.21
CA VAL A 24 -12.00 9.60 -1.07
C VAL A 24 -12.37 10.64 -2.13
N ASP A 25 -12.01 10.36 -3.38
CA ASP A 25 -12.49 11.11 -4.55
C ASP A 25 -13.96 10.72 -4.82
N ASP A 26 -14.86 11.30 -4.04
CA ASP A 26 -16.31 11.07 -4.09
C ASP A 26 -17.04 12.03 -5.02
N MET A 27 -16.30 12.91 -5.68
CA MET A 27 -16.79 13.89 -6.65
C MET A 27 -15.93 13.82 -7.91
N GLY A 28 -16.44 13.95 -9.01
CA GLY A 28 -15.65 14.04 -10.21
C GLY A 28 -16.18 13.19 -11.34
N LYS A 29 -15.55 13.33 -12.50
CA LYS A 29 -16.09 12.77 -13.75
C LYS A 29 -16.24 11.26 -13.72
N GLN A 30 -15.33 10.54 -13.05
CA GLN A 30 -15.38 9.06 -13.02
C GLN A 30 -16.58 8.57 -12.19
N VAL A 31 -16.80 9.17 -11.03
CA VAL A 31 -17.94 8.85 -10.18
C VAL A 31 -19.25 9.24 -10.87
N ALA A 32 -19.30 10.41 -11.51
CA ALA A 32 -20.46 10.87 -12.28
C ALA A 32 -20.81 9.91 -13.42
N VAL A 33 -19.81 9.39 -14.15
CA VAL A 33 -20.03 8.38 -15.22
C VAL A 33 -20.63 7.10 -14.66
N LEU A 34 -20.14 6.63 -13.52
CA LEU A 34 -20.68 5.44 -12.87
C LEU A 34 -22.10 5.67 -12.35
N ALA A 35 -22.35 6.81 -11.70
CA ALA A 35 -23.67 7.17 -11.20
C ALA A 35 -24.69 7.31 -12.35
N TRP A 36 -24.30 7.96 -13.44
CA TRP A 36 -25.10 8.06 -14.66
C TRP A 36 -25.45 6.66 -15.22
N ALA A 37 -24.45 5.78 -15.30
CA ALA A 37 -24.68 4.42 -15.81
C ALA A 37 -25.69 3.65 -14.97
N LEU A 38 -25.57 3.73 -13.63
CA LEU A 38 -26.49 3.05 -12.70
C LEU A 38 -27.92 3.61 -12.74
N GLU A 39 -28.07 4.87 -13.09
CA GLU A 39 -29.38 5.51 -13.24
C GLU A 39 -30.05 5.20 -14.58
N LYS A 40 -29.28 5.13 -15.67
CA LYS A 40 -29.78 5.11 -17.04
C LYS A 40 -29.77 3.74 -17.70
N LEU A 41 -28.93 2.82 -17.28
CA LEU A 41 -28.77 1.52 -17.90
C LEU A 41 -29.42 0.42 -17.06
N SER A 42 -30.06 -0.54 -17.69
CA SER A 42 -30.44 -1.81 -17.07
C SER A 42 -29.30 -2.82 -17.14
N ILE A 43 -29.40 -3.92 -16.40
CA ILE A 43 -28.41 -5.01 -16.49
C ILE A 43 -28.37 -5.60 -17.91
N GLU A 44 -29.51 -5.72 -18.57
CA GLU A 44 -29.63 -6.20 -19.94
C GLU A 44 -28.95 -5.26 -20.93
N ASP A 45 -29.00 -3.93 -20.70
CA ASP A 45 -28.28 -2.95 -21.52
C ASP A 45 -26.78 -3.13 -21.36
N VAL A 46 -26.30 -3.26 -20.11
CA VAL A 46 -24.88 -3.50 -19.80
C VAL A 46 -24.37 -4.77 -20.47
N ASP A 47 -25.13 -5.88 -20.36
CA ASP A 47 -24.77 -7.15 -20.99
C ASP A 47 -24.73 -7.03 -22.52
N LYS A 48 -25.69 -6.36 -23.12
CA LYS A 48 -25.73 -6.10 -24.56
C LYS A 48 -24.56 -5.24 -25.05
N ILE A 49 -24.24 -4.17 -24.32
CA ILE A 49 -23.16 -3.25 -24.67
C ILE A 49 -21.81 -3.98 -24.59
N LEU A 50 -21.63 -4.86 -23.61
CA LEU A 50 -20.38 -5.59 -23.34
C LEU A 50 -20.31 -6.96 -24.04
N SER A 51 -21.37 -7.41 -24.75
CA SER A 51 -21.46 -8.75 -25.35
C SER A 51 -20.30 -9.12 -26.29
N ASP A 52 -19.66 -8.12 -26.92
CA ASP A 52 -18.52 -8.30 -27.82
C ASP A 52 -17.15 -8.20 -27.09
N SER A 53 -17.15 -7.97 -25.78
CA SER A 53 -15.92 -7.92 -24.99
C SER A 53 -15.71 -9.24 -24.26
N ASP A 54 -14.61 -9.95 -24.56
CA ASP A 54 -14.15 -11.17 -23.85
C ASP A 54 -13.74 -10.89 -22.36
N GLU A 55 -14.11 -9.72 -21.82
CA GLU A 55 -13.56 -9.16 -20.56
C GLU A 55 -14.47 -9.40 -19.36
N ILE A 56 -15.52 -10.19 -19.45
CA ILE A 56 -16.32 -10.52 -18.27
C ILE A 56 -15.52 -11.53 -17.44
N ASN A 57 -14.87 -11.05 -16.41
CA ASN A 57 -14.25 -11.91 -15.43
C ASN A 57 -15.35 -12.48 -14.51
N GLU A 58 -15.98 -13.58 -14.94
CA GLU A 58 -17.05 -14.28 -14.21
C GLU A 58 -16.62 -14.67 -12.79
N LYS A 59 -15.32 -14.86 -12.57
CA LYS A 59 -14.74 -15.22 -11.27
C LYS A 59 -15.07 -14.21 -10.16
N TRP A 60 -15.20 -12.92 -10.53
CA TRP A 60 -15.43 -11.82 -9.59
C TRP A 60 -16.82 -11.19 -9.71
N ALA A 61 -17.76 -11.84 -10.41
CA ALA A 61 -19.07 -11.27 -10.68
C ALA A 61 -19.84 -10.86 -9.41
N ASP A 62 -19.66 -11.59 -8.32
CA ASP A 62 -20.32 -11.35 -7.03
C ASP A 62 -19.57 -10.30 -6.15
N LYS A 63 -18.36 -9.91 -6.53
CA LYS A 63 -17.60 -8.91 -5.77
C LYS A 63 -18.09 -7.50 -6.12
N SER A 64 -18.38 -6.70 -5.11
CA SER A 64 -19.10 -5.43 -5.27
C SER A 64 -18.42 -4.40 -6.17
N ASP A 65 -17.08 -4.28 -6.12
CA ASP A 65 -16.30 -3.39 -6.99
C ASP A 65 -16.28 -3.91 -8.45
N HIS A 66 -16.07 -5.20 -8.67
CA HIS A 66 -16.06 -5.79 -10.01
C HIS A 66 -17.45 -5.71 -10.69
N SER A 67 -18.52 -5.88 -9.93
CA SER A 67 -19.87 -5.70 -10.47
C SER A 67 -20.08 -4.27 -10.97
N ARG A 68 -19.59 -3.25 -10.24
CA ARG A 68 -19.69 -1.84 -10.62
C ARG A 68 -18.78 -1.45 -11.78
N VAL A 69 -17.62 -2.09 -11.93
CA VAL A 69 -16.71 -1.88 -13.07
C VAL A 69 -17.42 -2.17 -14.40
N ARG A 70 -18.31 -3.16 -14.48
CA ARG A 70 -19.08 -3.46 -15.70
C ARG A 70 -19.95 -2.28 -16.14
N TRP A 71 -20.65 -1.63 -15.20
CA TRP A 71 -21.46 -0.46 -15.47
C TRP A 71 -20.62 0.71 -15.98
N TYR A 72 -19.48 0.93 -15.35
CA TYR A 72 -18.53 1.95 -15.77
C TYR A 72 -17.98 1.67 -17.18
N GLN A 73 -17.58 0.43 -17.47
CA GLN A 73 -17.09 0.03 -18.80
C GLN A 73 -18.17 0.20 -19.88
N ALA A 74 -19.42 -0.19 -19.60
CA ALA A 74 -20.52 0.03 -20.53
C ALA A 74 -20.72 1.52 -20.83
N ALA A 75 -20.74 2.38 -19.81
CA ALA A 75 -20.83 3.82 -20.00
C ALA A 75 -19.66 4.40 -20.79
N GLN A 76 -18.42 3.95 -20.53
CA GLN A 76 -17.25 4.40 -21.28
C GLN A 76 -17.32 3.99 -22.76
N LYS A 77 -17.80 2.77 -23.05
CA LYS A 77 -17.98 2.30 -24.43
C LYS A 77 -19.03 3.14 -25.17
N LEU A 78 -20.15 3.48 -24.52
CA LEU A 78 -21.17 4.37 -25.08
C LEU A 78 -20.61 5.78 -25.33
N ARG A 79 -19.87 6.34 -24.40
CA ARG A 79 -19.23 7.67 -24.55
C ARG A 79 -18.23 7.71 -25.69
N SER A 80 -17.43 6.64 -25.88
CA SER A 80 -16.44 6.56 -26.97
C SER A 80 -17.06 6.46 -28.36
N SER A 81 -18.35 6.10 -28.44
CA SER A 81 -19.12 6.07 -29.71
C SER A 81 -19.66 7.42 -30.15
N GLN A 82 -19.14 8.55 -29.64
CA GLN A 82 -19.52 9.93 -29.96
C GLN A 82 -20.96 10.30 -29.60
N ASN A 83 -21.37 9.92 -28.40
CA ASN A 83 -22.68 10.31 -27.86
C ASN A 83 -22.52 11.60 -27.01
N ASP A 84 -22.67 12.75 -27.67
CA ASP A 84 -22.51 14.06 -27.04
C ASP A 84 -23.52 14.28 -25.91
N ASP A 85 -24.71 13.66 -25.96
CA ASP A 85 -25.75 13.76 -24.94
C ASP A 85 -25.29 13.21 -23.59
N ILE A 86 -24.57 12.06 -23.59
CA ILE A 86 -24.05 11.46 -22.35
C ILE A 86 -22.98 12.37 -21.70
N GLU A 87 -22.12 12.95 -22.51
CA GLU A 87 -21.07 13.85 -22.02
C GLU A 87 -21.70 15.12 -21.39
N GLU A 88 -22.77 15.63 -21.97
CA GLU A 88 -23.50 16.77 -21.42
C GLU A 88 -24.19 16.42 -20.09
N GLU A 89 -24.87 15.26 -19.99
CA GLU A 89 -25.53 14.81 -18.75
C GLU A 89 -24.49 14.58 -17.64
N VAL A 90 -23.40 13.89 -17.91
CA VAL A 90 -22.29 13.68 -16.96
C VAL A 90 -21.69 15.01 -16.50
N SER A 91 -21.50 15.95 -17.42
CA SER A 91 -20.96 17.28 -17.09
C SER A 91 -21.91 18.07 -16.18
N LYS A 92 -23.23 17.99 -16.40
CA LYS A 92 -24.24 18.58 -15.51
C LYS A 92 -24.18 17.98 -14.11
N MET A 93 -24.02 16.65 -13.99
CA MET A 93 -23.89 15.98 -12.68
C MET A 93 -22.61 16.44 -11.96
N VAL A 94 -21.48 16.51 -12.66
CA VAL A 94 -20.22 17.02 -12.09
C VAL A 94 -20.40 18.44 -11.58
N HIS A 95 -20.97 19.33 -12.40
CA HIS A 95 -21.19 20.72 -12.02
C HIS A 95 -22.14 20.86 -10.82
N ALA A 96 -23.22 20.08 -10.77
CA ALA A 96 -24.14 20.07 -9.63
C ALA A 96 -23.43 19.58 -8.35
N SER A 97 -22.60 18.55 -8.42
CA SER A 97 -21.81 18.07 -7.27
C SER A 97 -20.82 19.13 -6.78
N GLU A 98 -20.14 19.83 -7.69
CA GLU A 98 -19.22 20.93 -7.37
C GLU A 98 -19.92 22.15 -6.73
N ASN A 99 -21.24 22.29 -6.93
CA ASN A 99 -22.08 23.28 -6.26
C ASN A 99 -22.75 22.75 -4.97
N GLY A 100 -22.43 21.54 -4.55
CA GLY A 100 -22.92 20.96 -3.31
C GLY A 100 -24.38 20.45 -3.38
N ASP A 101 -24.85 20.06 -4.57
CA ASP A 101 -26.19 19.44 -4.73
C ASP A 101 -26.23 18.10 -4.00
N VAL A 102 -26.99 18.04 -2.92
CA VAL A 102 -27.06 16.88 -2.02
C VAL A 102 -27.61 15.64 -2.74
N ALA A 103 -28.60 15.80 -3.61
CA ALA A 103 -29.20 14.67 -4.31
C ALA A 103 -28.20 14.01 -5.28
N VAL A 104 -27.38 14.83 -5.95
CA VAL A 104 -26.31 14.34 -6.83
C VAL A 104 -25.20 13.69 -6.02
N LEU A 105 -24.80 14.29 -4.90
CA LEU A 105 -23.79 13.71 -4.00
C LEU A 105 -24.24 12.37 -3.40
N ASP A 106 -25.52 12.24 -3.03
CA ASP A 106 -26.09 10.96 -2.57
C ASP A 106 -26.09 9.90 -3.70
N SER A 107 -26.38 10.30 -4.94
CA SER A 107 -26.28 9.41 -6.10
C SER A 107 -24.85 8.96 -6.33
N PHE A 108 -23.87 9.85 -6.19
CA PHE A 108 -22.45 9.53 -6.27
C PHE A 108 -22.01 8.57 -5.15
N GLU A 109 -22.46 8.82 -3.91
CA GLU A 109 -22.18 7.91 -2.79
C GLU A 109 -22.71 6.50 -3.04
N ASN A 110 -23.94 6.36 -3.50
CA ASN A 110 -24.54 5.08 -3.87
C ASN A 110 -23.77 4.36 -5.01
N ALA A 111 -23.14 5.13 -5.89
CA ALA A 111 -22.33 4.57 -6.97
C ALA A 111 -20.96 4.06 -6.49
N TYR A 112 -20.21 4.87 -5.74
CA TYR A 112 -18.83 4.53 -5.38
C TYR A 112 -18.70 3.65 -4.12
N GLN A 113 -19.64 3.69 -3.17
CA GLN A 113 -19.57 2.93 -1.92
C GLN A 113 -19.36 1.43 -2.11
N PRO A 114 -20.06 0.73 -3.04
CA PRO A 114 -19.77 -0.68 -3.31
C PRO A 114 -18.37 -0.90 -3.91
N VAL A 115 -17.85 0.06 -4.69
CA VAL A 115 -16.49 0.00 -5.24
C VAL A 115 -15.48 0.12 -4.10
N LEU A 116 -15.64 1.10 -3.21
CA LEU A 116 -14.78 1.29 -2.05
C LEU A 116 -14.79 0.04 -1.16
N LYS A 117 -15.97 -0.54 -0.90
CA LYS A 117 -16.11 -1.78 -0.11
C LYS A 117 -15.30 -2.92 -0.70
N GLY A 118 -15.46 -3.24 -1.99
CA GLY A 118 -14.73 -4.32 -2.65
C GLY A 118 -13.22 -4.07 -2.69
N MET A 119 -12.80 -2.82 -2.89
CA MET A 119 -11.40 -2.40 -2.79
C MET A 119 -10.82 -2.66 -1.40
N LEU A 120 -11.57 -2.33 -0.34
CA LEU A 120 -11.14 -2.56 1.05
C LEU A 120 -11.04 -4.05 1.39
N GLU A 121 -11.90 -4.89 0.83
CA GLU A 121 -11.80 -6.36 0.95
C GLU A 121 -10.48 -6.88 0.36
N THR A 122 -10.08 -6.41 -0.82
CA THR A 122 -8.78 -6.74 -1.43
C THR A 122 -7.61 -6.23 -0.58
N LEU A 123 -7.69 -4.98 -0.08
CA LEU A 123 -6.66 -4.39 0.75
C LEU A 123 -6.53 -5.10 2.12
N ALA A 124 -7.64 -5.60 2.67
CA ALA A 124 -7.63 -6.38 3.91
C ALA A 124 -6.85 -7.71 3.75
N ARG A 125 -6.93 -8.39 2.59
CA ARG A 125 -6.08 -9.55 2.27
C ARG A 125 -4.59 -9.20 2.33
N LEU A 126 -4.25 -7.99 1.89
CA LEU A 126 -2.89 -7.43 2.01
C LEU A 126 -2.60 -6.85 3.40
N ARG A 127 -3.50 -7.00 4.39
CA ARG A 127 -3.37 -6.46 5.76
C ARG A 127 -3.21 -4.94 5.78
N ILE A 128 -3.85 -4.24 4.84
CA ILE A 128 -3.84 -2.78 4.71
C ILE A 128 -5.15 -2.23 5.26
N PHE A 129 -5.05 -1.35 6.23
CA PHE A 129 -6.18 -0.72 6.91
C PHE A 129 -5.96 0.78 7.04
N PHE A 130 -7.04 1.54 7.03
CA PHE A 130 -7.04 2.98 7.23
C PHE A 130 -7.78 3.33 8.52
N ASP A 131 -7.33 4.39 9.18
CA ASP A 131 -7.97 4.91 10.39
C ASP A 131 -9.09 5.89 10.03
N GLU A 132 -9.00 6.57 8.87
CA GLU A 132 -9.95 7.60 8.45
C GLU A 132 -10.14 7.61 6.94
N PHE A 133 -11.36 7.98 6.53
CA PHE A 133 -11.78 8.19 5.15
C PHE A 133 -12.33 9.61 5.01
N THR A 134 -11.54 10.50 4.42
CA THR A 134 -11.95 11.89 4.23
C THR A 134 -12.48 12.10 2.82
N LYS A 135 -13.76 12.49 2.71
CA LYS A 135 -14.43 12.78 1.45
C LYS A 135 -13.98 14.13 0.89
N GLU A 136 -13.75 14.21 -0.42
CA GLU A 136 -13.42 15.44 -1.12
C GLU A 136 -14.60 16.43 -1.05
N SER A 137 -15.85 15.96 -1.17
CA SER A 137 -17.08 16.76 -1.08
C SER A 137 -17.21 17.53 0.23
N LYS A 138 -16.63 17.06 1.32
CA LYS A 138 -16.60 17.74 2.62
C LYS A 138 -16.13 19.20 2.50
N PHE A 139 -15.08 19.45 1.74
CA PHE A 139 -14.46 20.78 1.61
C PHE A 139 -15.28 21.72 0.72
N VAL A 140 -16.07 21.15 -0.19
CA VAL A 140 -17.04 21.90 -1.00
C VAL A 140 -18.26 22.29 -0.15
N ILE A 141 -18.87 21.30 0.52
CA ILE A 141 -20.09 21.50 1.35
C ILE A 141 -19.82 22.48 2.49
N ASN A 142 -18.66 22.40 3.13
CA ASN A 142 -18.29 23.30 4.23
C ASN A 142 -17.90 24.72 3.76
N GLY A 143 -17.83 24.97 2.44
CA GLY A 143 -17.39 26.22 1.86
C GLY A 143 -15.90 26.52 2.00
N ASP A 144 -15.08 25.51 2.35
CA ASP A 144 -13.62 25.65 2.47
C ASP A 144 -12.99 26.01 1.13
N VAL A 145 -13.44 25.35 0.06
CA VAL A 145 -13.00 25.59 -1.31
C VAL A 145 -13.33 27.00 -1.76
N ASP A 146 -14.54 27.50 -1.47
CA ASP A 146 -14.95 28.85 -1.83
C ASP A 146 -14.14 29.92 -1.10
N ARG A 147 -13.87 29.70 0.20
CA ARG A 147 -12.99 30.59 0.99
C ARG A 147 -11.58 30.60 0.44
N LEU A 148 -11.07 29.42 0.11
CA LEU A 148 -9.74 29.27 -0.47
C LEU A 148 -9.63 29.98 -1.82
N MET A 149 -10.59 29.78 -2.75
CA MET A 149 -10.58 30.44 -4.05
C MET A 149 -10.56 31.96 -3.92
N LYS A 150 -11.33 32.55 -2.99
CA LYS A 150 -11.30 33.98 -2.70
C LYS A 150 -9.94 34.45 -2.21
N THR A 151 -9.29 33.66 -1.36
CA THR A 151 -7.94 33.97 -0.86
C THR A 151 -6.93 33.92 -2.01
N LEU A 152 -6.97 32.86 -2.86
CA LEU A 152 -6.06 32.73 -4.00
C LEU A 152 -6.24 33.85 -5.01
N SER A 153 -7.49 34.31 -5.29
CA SER A 153 -7.77 35.43 -6.19
C SER A 153 -7.21 36.76 -5.69
N SER A 154 -6.95 36.89 -4.39
CA SER A 154 -6.38 38.13 -3.80
C SER A 154 -4.85 38.17 -3.79
N LEU A 155 -4.19 37.10 -4.17
CA LEU A 155 -2.72 37.03 -4.20
C LEU A 155 -2.15 37.84 -5.38
N GLU A 156 -1.00 38.48 -5.17
CA GLU A 156 -0.27 39.25 -6.20
C GLU A 156 0.08 38.45 -7.44
N ILE A 157 0.27 37.13 -7.27
CA ILE A 157 0.63 36.17 -8.34
C ILE A 157 -0.60 35.60 -9.04
N ASN A 158 -1.80 36.08 -8.76
CA ASN A 158 -3.02 35.67 -9.44
C ASN A 158 -3.07 36.21 -10.86
N GLY A 159 -3.45 35.37 -11.81
CA GLY A 159 -3.71 35.71 -13.20
C GLY A 159 -5.04 35.17 -13.68
N ILE A 160 -5.57 35.79 -14.74
CA ILE A 160 -6.82 35.37 -15.39
C ILE A 160 -6.49 35.06 -16.84
N ALA A 161 -6.83 33.86 -17.30
CA ALA A 161 -6.65 33.43 -18.69
C ALA A 161 -7.79 33.95 -19.59
N ASP A 162 -7.61 33.91 -20.90
CA ASP A 162 -8.58 34.42 -21.89
C ASP A 162 -9.97 33.79 -21.79
N ASN A 163 -10.05 32.55 -21.31
CA ASN A 163 -11.30 31.82 -21.09
C ASN A 163 -11.95 32.10 -19.71
N GLY A 164 -11.41 33.05 -18.96
CA GLY A 164 -11.89 33.41 -17.62
C GLY A 164 -11.41 32.48 -16.48
N ALA A 165 -10.62 31.46 -16.77
CA ALA A 165 -10.05 30.61 -15.72
C ALA A 165 -8.98 31.36 -14.91
N GLU A 166 -8.96 31.16 -13.59
CA GLU A 166 -7.99 31.81 -12.72
C GLU A 166 -6.84 30.84 -12.36
N TYR A 167 -5.63 31.39 -12.32
CA TYR A 167 -4.41 30.64 -12.00
C TYR A 167 -3.45 31.45 -11.13
N LEU A 168 -2.52 30.76 -10.45
CA LEU A 168 -1.36 31.36 -9.80
C LEU A 168 -0.14 31.20 -10.69
N ASP A 169 0.61 32.28 -10.93
CA ASP A 169 1.93 32.22 -11.58
C ASP A 169 3.01 31.84 -10.55
N LEU A 170 3.18 30.56 -10.33
CA LEU A 170 4.16 30.02 -9.39
C LEU A 170 5.61 30.17 -9.89
N GLY A 171 5.84 30.58 -11.13
CA GLY A 171 7.16 30.93 -11.65
C GLY A 171 7.79 32.08 -10.86
N GLN A 172 7.00 33.02 -10.39
CA GLN A 172 7.41 34.10 -9.50
C GLN A 172 7.87 33.62 -8.10
N ARG A 173 7.53 32.35 -7.74
CA ARG A 173 7.95 31.69 -6.50
C ARG A 173 9.02 30.61 -6.75
N GLY A 174 9.67 30.65 -7.92
CA GLY A 174 10.80 29.78 -8.29
C GLY A 174 10.42 28.42 -8.89
N LEU A 175 9.13 28.15 -9.17
CA LEU A 175 8.75 26.96 -9.90
C LEU A 175 9.25 27.06 -11.35
N LYS A 176 9.82 25.96 -11.87
CA LYS A 176 10.34 25.89 -13.25
C LYS A 176 9.45 24.99 -14.10
N GLY A 177 9.39 25.30 -15.40
CA GLY A 177 8.61 24.54 -16.37
C GLY A 177 7.18 25.04 -16.48
N LYS A 178 6.19 24.22 -16.24
CA LYS A 178 4.78 24.60 -16.25
C LYS A 178 4.43 25.30 -14.91
N THR A 179 4.46 26.64 -14.94
CA THR A 179 4.36 27.49 -13.74
C THR A 179 2.93 27.92 -13.40
N GLU A 180 2.04 27.91 -14.37
CA GLU A 180 0.63 28.26 -14.16
C GLU A 180 -0.08 27.14 -13.40
N PHE A 181 -0.62 27.50 -12.26
CA PHE A 181 -1.41 26.60 -11.43
C PHE A 181 -2.87 27.03 -11.44
N TYR A 182 -3.66 26.42 -12.29
CA TYR A 182 -5.08 26.71 -12.43
C TYR A 182 -5.84 26.14 -11.21
N TYR A 183 -6.63 26.99 -10.55
CA TYR A 183 -7.41 26.63 -9.38
C TYR A 183 -8.91 26.83 -9.56
N LYS A 184 -9.34 27.66 -10.54
CA LYS A 184 -10.73 27.97 -10.81
C LYS A 184 -11.01 28.03 -12.31
N ARG A 185 -12.10 27.42 -12.76
CA ARG A 185 -12.53 27.47 -14.16
C ARG A 185 -13.23 28.79 -14.46
N GLY A 186 -13.38 29.11 -15.75
CA GLY A 186 -14.08 30.31 -16.22
C GLY A 186 -15.58 30.40 -15.85
N ASP A 187 -16.20 29.23 -15.58
CA ASP A 187 -17.59 29.16 -15.06
C ASP A 187 -17.68 29.36 -13.53
N GLY A 188 -16.53 29.55 -12.86
CA GLY A 188 -16.46 29.78 -11.42
C GLY A 188 -16.26 28.52 -10.59
N SER A 189 -16.34 27.31 -11.16
CA SER A 189 -16.15 26.06 -10.45
C SER A 189 -14.68 25.81 -10.09
N SER A 190 -14.44 25.06 -9.01
CA SER A 190 -13.10 24.70 -8.55
C SER A 190 -12.46 23.60 -9.41
N LEU A 191 -11.14 23.57 -9.47
CA LEU A 191 -10.40 22.43 -9.96
C LEU A 191 -10.06 21.47 -8.81
N TYR A 192 -9.82 20.19 -9.13
CA TYR A 192 -9.47 19.17 -8.12
C TYR A 192 -8.25 19.57 -7.27
N ALA A 193 -7.28 20.27 -7.87
CA ALA A 193 -6.10 20.76 -7.17
C ALA A 193 -6.42 21.77 -6.05
N THR A 194 -7.50 22.55 -6.19
CA THR A 194 -7.97 23.49 -5.16
C THR A 194 -8.53 22.73 -3.97
N ARG A 195 -9.28 21.67 -4.22
CA ARG A 195 -9.82 20.79 -3.17
C ARG A 195 -8.69 20.07 -2.44
N ASP A 196 -7.64 19.65 -3.15
CA ASP A 196 -6.43 19.07 -2.57
C ASP A 196 -5.69 20.06 -1.64
N ILE A 197 -5.60 21.34 -2.00
CA ILE A 197 -5.04 22.37 -1.10
C ILE A 197 -5.91 22.53 0.15
N ALA A 198 -7.23 22.62 0.01
CA ALA A 198 -8.14 22.73 1.15
C ALA A 198 -8.00 21.54 2.11
N TYR A 199 -7.88 20.34 1.56
CA TYR A 199 -7.61 19.13 2.31
C TYR A 199 -6.27 19.18 3.07
N HIS A 200 -5.20 19.68 2.45
CA HIS A 200 -3.90 19.82 3.12
C HIS A 200 -3.92 20.87 4.23
N ILE A 201 -4.59 22.02 4.03
CA ILE A 201 -4.78 23.02 5.07
C ILE A 201 -5.49 22.39 6.28
N TRP A 202 -6.61 21.69 6.04
CA TRP A 202 -7.36 21.00 7.09
C TRP A 202 -6.51 19.92 7.81
N LYS A 203 -5.64 19.17 7.11
CA LYS A 203 -4.73 18.21 7.74
C LYS A 203 -3.70 18.89 8.63
N PHE A 204 -3.09 20.01 8.18
CA PHE A 204 -2.12 20.75 8.97
C PHE A 204 -2.70 21.44 10.21
N GLU A 205 -4.01 21.62 10.28
CA GLU A 205 -4.69 22.05 11.50
C GLU A 205 -4.72 20.97 12.59
N GLN A 206 -4.55 19.71 12.19
CA GLN A 206 -4.65 18.54 13.08
C GLN A 206 -3.30 17.87 13.35
N TYR A 207 -2.38 17.90 12.38
CA TYR A 207 -1.10 17.18 12.41
C TYR A 207 0.05 18.09 12.04
N SER A 208 1.17 17.94 12.78
CA SER A 208 2.39 18.70 12.50
C SER A 208 3.13 18.24 11.26
N ASN A 209 3.07 16.94 10.93
CA ASN A 209 3.78 16.31 9.83
C ASN A 209 2.81 15.53 8.95
N LEU A 210 2.93 15.72 7.64
CA LEU A 210 2.14 14.99 6.64
C LEU A 210 3.08 14.28 5.67
N ILE A 211 2.79 13.02 5.37
CA ILE A 211 3.48 12.23 4.36
C ILE A 211 2.46 11.81 3.32
N ASN A 212 2.61 12.28 2.09
CA ASN A 212 1.80 11.84 0.95
C ASN A 212 2.52 10.73 0.18
N VAL A 213 1.80 9.69 -0.22
CA VAL A 213 2.32 8.60 -1.05
C VAL A 213 1.68 8.69 -2.43
N LEU A 214 2.45 9.11 -3.42
CA LEU A 214 1.95 9.48 -4.76
C LEU A 214 2.73 8.77 -5.87
N GLY A 215 2.07 8.52 -7.01
CA GLY A 215 2.74 8.08 -8.22
C GLY A 215 3.68 9.17 -8.76
N GLU A 216 4.71 8.77 -9.49
CA GLU A 216 5.70 9.70 -10.05
C GLU A 216 5.13 10.68 -11.07
N ASP A 217 3.99 10.37 -11.66
CA ASP A 217 3.22 11.24 -12.56
C ASP A 217 2.65 12.47 -11.84
N HIS A 218 2.48 12.42 -10.51
CA HIS A 218 2.01 13.54 -9.69
C HIS A 218 3.14 14.51 -9.23
N LYS A 219 4.39 14.32 -9.65
CA LYS A 219 5.54 15.16 -9.21
C LYS A 219 5.33 16.64 -9.45
N LEU A 220 4.78 17.03 -10.62
CA LEU A 220 4.55 18.45 -10.94
C LEU A 220 3.44 19.02 -10.05
N GLN A 221 2.31 18.35 -9.99
CA GLN A 221 1.16 18.77 -9.17
C GLN A 221 1.54 18.90 -7.69
N SER A 222 2.25 17.93 -7.15
CA SER A 222 2.74 17.98 -5.76
C SER A 222 3.62 19.19 -5.49
N LYS A 223 4.51 19.57 -6.43
CA LYS A 223 5.32 20.79 -6.32
C LYS A 223 4.45 22.06 -6.37
N GLN A 224 3.45 22.09 -7.23
CA GLN A 224 2.52 23.22 -7.34
C GLN A 224 1.71 23.38 -6.04
N VAL A 225 1.15 22.29 -5.51
CA VAL A 225 0.41 22.28 -4.23
C VAL A 225 1.32 22.75 -3.08
N SER A 226 2.55 22.19 -2.97
CA SER A 226 3.50 22.57 -1.94
C SER A 226 3.92 24.05 -2.02
N THR A 227 4.08 24.59 -3.23
CA THR A 227 4.41 26.00 -3.42
C THR A 227 3.25 26.91 -3.05
N THR A 228 2.02 26.52 -3.41
CA THR A 228 0.79 27.26 -3.05
C THR A 228 0.55 27.23 -1.54
N LEU A 229 0.75 26.10 -0.86
CA LEU A 229 0.65 26.02 0.60
C LEU A 229 1.62 26.96 1.29
N LYS A 230 2.87 27.05 0.82
CA LYS A 230 3.86 28.00 1.33
C LYS A 230 3.45 29.45 1.12
N GLU A 231 2.90 29.78 -0.05
CA GLU A 231 2.38 31.13 -0.35
C GLU A 231 1.25 31.51 0.60
N LEU A 232 0.44 30.51 1.03
CA LEU A 232 -0.62 30.69 2.01
C LEU A 232 -0.14 30.68 3.47
N GLY A 233 1.18 30.52 3.71
CA GLY A 233 1.77 30.48 5.04
C GLY A 233 1.66 29.13 5.75
N HIS A 234 1.32 28.06 5.02
CA HIS A 234 1.25 26.70 5.55
C HIS A 234 2.52 25.89 5.28
N PRO A 235 2.83 24.87 6.08
CA PRO A 235 3.89 23.90 5.80
C PRO A 235 3.62 23.14 4.50
N SER A 236 4.66 22.45 4.00
CA SER A 236 4.50 21.52 2.87
C SER A 236 4.54 20.09 3.36
N PRO A 237 3.71 19.18 2.80
CA PRO A 237 3.82 17.77 3.10
C PRO A 237 5.14 17.19 2.58
N GLU A 238 5.66 16.18 3.26
CA GLU A 238 6.64 15.29 2.68
C GLU A 238 5.95 14.38 1.65
N VAL A 239 6.68 14.00 0.60
CA VAL A 239 6.09 13.17 -0.46
C VAL A 239 6.99 12.00 -0.79
N LEU A 240 6.43 10.79 -0.61
CA LEU A 240 7.02 9.58 -1.13
C LEU A 240 6.47 9.34 -2.55
N PHE A 241 7.31 9.49 -3.56
CA PHE A 241 6.96 9.13 -4.92
C PHE A 241 7.33 7.67 -5.21
N TYR A 242 6.42 6.95 -5.86
CA TYR A 242 6.67 5.60 -6.33
C TYR A 242 6.62 5.51 -7.86
N SER A 243 7.50 4.68 -8.43
CA SER A 243 7.52 4.36 -9.85
C SER A 243 6.60 3.19 -10.17
N PHE A 244 6.23 3.07 -11.44
CA PHE A 244 5.34 2.01 -11.93
C PHE A 244 6.03 0.63 -11.91
N ILE A 245 5.25 -0.38 -11.51
CA ILE A 245 5.64 -1.79 -11.56
C ILE A 245 5.18 -2.36 -12.89
N LYS A 246 6.09 -3.01 -13.61
CA LYS A 246 5.79 -3.72 -14.85
C LYS A 246 5.50 -5.19 -14.56
N LEU A 247 4.58 -5.76 -15.30
CA LEU A 247 4.35 -7.20 -15.29
C LEU A 247 5.09 -7.82 -16.47
N PRO A 248 5.55 -9.09 -16.36
CA PRO A 248 6.19 -9.79 -17.47
C PRO A 248 5.21 -9.94 -18.63
N GLU A 249 5.67 -9.67 -19.86
CA GLU A 249 4.85 -9.89 -21.05
C GLU A 249 4.44 -11.38 -21.16
N GLY A 250 3.13 -11.64 -21.26
CA GLY A 250 2.57 -12.95 -21.57
C GLY A 250 2.33 -13.92 -20.42
N LYS A 251 2.63 -13.60 -19.16
CA LYS A 251 2.45 -14.52 -18.02
C LYS A 251 1.29 -14.21 -17.08
N MET A 252 0.71 -13.03 -17.14
CA MET A 252 -0.56 -12.76 -16.48
C MET A 252 -1.61 -12.62 -17.56
N SER A 253 -2.80 -13.16 -17.33
CA SER A 253 -3.86 -13.18 -18.31
C SER A 253 -4.42 -11.77 -18.57
N THR A 254 -3.58 -10.89 -19.12
CA THR A 254 -4.04 -9.73 -19.87
C THR A 254 -4.69 -10.22 -21.16
N ARG A 255 -5.76 -11.00 -21.02
CA ARG A 255 -6.60 -11.30 -22.18
C ARG A 255 -7.21 -9.98 -22.63
N LYS A 256 -6.51 -9.32 -23.57
CA LYS A 256 -6.98 -8.15 -24.34
C LYS A 256 -7.33 -6.88 -23.53
N GLY A 257 -6.45 -6.40 -22.70
CA GLY A 257 -6.59 -5.08 -22.06
C GLY A 257 -5.55 -4.88 -20.97
N ASN A 258 -4.89 -3.75 -20.96
CA ASN A 258 -3.70 -3.44 -20.12
C ASN A 258 -3.99 -3.34 -18.59
N VAL A 259 -5.04 -3.95 -18.07
CA VAL A 259 -5.42 -3.86 -16.65
C VAL A 259 -5.31 -5.21 -15.98
N VAL A 260 -4.52 -5.30 -14.91
CA VAL A 260 -4.43 -6.46 -14.03
C VAL A 260 -5.07 -6.10 -12.69
N PHE A 261 -6.10 -6.86 -12.33
CA PHE A 261 -6.73 -6.70 -11.02
C PHE A 261 -5.84 -7.26 -9.92
N MET A 262 -5.80 -6.57 -8.79
CA MET A 262 -5.05 -7.03 -7.62
C MET A 262 -5.61 -8.37 -7.11
N ASP A 263 -6.91 -8.58 -7.20
CA ASP A 263 -7.54 -9.85 -6.82
C ASP A 263 -6.98 -11.03 -7.62
N ASP A 264 -6.80 -10.88 -8.93
CA ASP A 264 -6.20 -11.93 -9.77
C ASP A 264 -4.75 -12.19 -9.40
N LEU A 265 -3.99 -11.12 -9.12
CA LEU A 265 -2.60 -11.23 -8.68
C LEU A 265 -2.50 -12.01 -7.36
N LEU A 266 -3.38 -11.74 -6.40
CA LEU A 266 -3.39 -12.42 -5.11
C LEU A 266 -3.83 -13.89 -5.21
N GLU A 267 -4.80 -14.21 -6.09
CA GLU A 267 -5.20 -15.58 -6.32
C GLU A 267 -4.10 -16.41 -7.01
N GLU A 268 -3.40 -15.80 -7.96
CA GLU A 268 -2.27 -16.45 -8.61
C GLU A 268 -1.13 -16.69 -7.59
N ALA A 269 -0.82 -15.70 -6.75
CA ALA A 269 0.15 -15.85 -5.67
C ALA A 269 -0.21 -16.99 -4.72
N LYS A 270 -1.48 -17.05 -4.29
CA LYS A 270 -2.01 -18.11 -3.43
C LYS A 270 -1.91 -19.47 -4.09
N ALA A 271 -2.25 -19.59 -5.37
CA ALA A 271 -2.19 -20.85 -6.09
C ALA A 271 -0.76 -21.40 -6.19
N PHE A 272 0.23 -20.56 -6.53
CA PHE A 272 1.63 -20.94 -6.55
C PHE A 272 2.14 -21.33 -5.15
N ALA A 273 1.81 -20.56 -4.11
CA ALA A 273 2.19 -20.87 -2.75
C ALA A 273 1.58 -22.20 -2.29
N ALA A 274 0.29 -22.46 -2.60
CA ALA A 274 -0.37 -23.72 -2.26
C ALA A 274 0.31 -24.94 -2.90
N GLN A 275 0.70 -24.83 -4.17
CA GLN A 275 1.43 -25.89 -4.84
C GLN A 275 2.75 -26.18 -4.11
N THR A 276 3.55 -25.18 -3.81
CA THR A 276 4.82 -25.33 -3.11
C THR A 276 4.64 -25.93 -1.72
N VAL A 277 3.64 -25.49 -0.97
CA VAL A 277 3.35 -26.04 0.38
C VAL A 277 2.96 -27.52 0.28
N ARG A 278 2.12 -27.95 -0.68
CA ARG A 278 1.78 -29.38 -0.85
C ARG A 278 3.00 -30.23 -1.19
N GLU A 279 3.90 -29.73 -2.03
CA GLU A 279 5.14 -30.43 -2.38
C GLU A 279 6.07 -30.61 -1.16
N LEU A 280 6.20 -29.57 -0.33
CA LEU A 280 7.07 -29.58 0.85
C LEU A 280 6.43 -30.29 2.07
N ARG A 281 5.11 -30.31 2.16
CA ARG A 281 4.32 -30.81 3.29
C ARG A 281 3.13 -31.66 2.84
N PRO A 282 3.34 -32.83 2.26
CA PRO A 282 2.28 -33.67 1.70
C PRO A 282 1.28 -34.19 2.74
N ASN A 283 1.58 -34.07 4.03
CA ASN A 283 0.72 -34.53 5.13
C ASN A 283 -0.17 -33.42 5.71
N TYR A 284 -0.11 -32.17 5.18
CA TYR A 284 -0.98 -31.11 5.62
C TYR A 284 -2.37 -31.26 5.01
N ASP A 285 -3.41 -30.96 5.79
CA ASP A 285 -4.76 -30.86 5.27
C ASP A 285 -4.94 -29.63 4.38
N GLU A 286 -5.98 -29.65 3.54
CA GLU A 286 -6.22 -28.58 2.56
C GLU A 286 -6.58 -27.24 3.20
N GLU A 287 -7.16 -27.22 4.40
CA GLU A 287 -7.46 -25.99 5.13
C GLU A 287 -6.16 -25.32 5.59
N LEU A 288 -5.25 -26.08 6.18
CA LEU A 288 -3.94 -25.59 6.59
C LEU A 288 -3.11 -25.12 5.39
N VAL A 289 -3.10 -25.92 4.30
CA VAL A 289 -2.45 -25.53 3.04
C VAL A 289 -3.01 -24.21 2.52
N SER A 290 -4.32 -24.04 2.50
CA SER A 290 -4.97 -22.81 2.03
C SER A 290 -4.61 -21.59 2.88
N ASN A 291 -4.58 -21.75 4.21
CA ASN A 291 -4.23 -20.67 5.14
C ASN A 291 -2.77 -20.24 5.01
N ILE A 292 -1.86 -21.21 4.94
CA ILE A 292 -0.42 -20.92 4.71
C ILE A 292 -0.22 -20.27 3.34
N ALA A 293 -0.89 -20.79 2.31
CA ALA A 293 -0.77 -20.26 0.95
C ALA A 293 -1.27 -18.81 0.84
N GLU A 294 -2.35 -18.47 1.51
CA GLU A 294 -2.84 -17.08 1.58
C GLU A 294 -1.81 -16.16 2.24
N ALA A 295 -1.29 -16.57 3.41
CA ALA A 295 -0.28 -15.81 4.15
C ALA A 295 1.01 -15.62 3.34
N VAL A 296 1.50 -16.69 2.72
CA VAL A 296 2.73 -16.69 1.91
C VAL A 296 2.55 -15.88 0.63
N GLY A 297 1.46 -16.10 -0.10
CA GLY A 297 1.18 -15.43 -1.37
C GLY A 297 1.03 -13.92 -1.22
N THR A 298 0.20 -13.49 -0.26
CA THR A 298 -0.02 -12.04 0.01
C THR A 298 1.25 -11.35 0.52
N SER A 299 2.02 -12.04 1.39
CA SER A 299 3.30 -11.55 1.89
C SER A 299 4.35 -11.44 0.78
N ALA A 300 4.39 -12.39 -0.15
CA ALA A 300 5.31 -12.37 -1.29
C ALA A 300 5.06 -11.16 -2.20
N VAL A 301 3.79 -10.87 -2.52
CA VAL A 301 3.41 -9.68 -3.29
C VAL A 301 3.83 -8.41 -2.56
N ARG A 302 3.51 -8.30 -1.27
CA ARG A 302 3.88 -7.15 -0.44
C ARG A 302 5.38 -6.91 -0.40
N PHE A 303 6.15 -7.92 -0.02
CA PHE A 303 7.59 -7.79 0.17
C PHE A 303 8.32 -7.47 -1.12
N ASN A 304 7.90 -8.08 -2.25
CA ASN A 304 8.52 -7.83 -3.54
C ASN A 304 8.38 -6.34 -3.98
N ILE A 305 7.30 -5.67 -3.55
CA ILE A 305 7.11 -4.23 -3.75
C ILE A 305 7.96 -3.42 -2.77
N ILE A 306 7.99 -3.82 -1.49
CA ILE A 306 8.63 -3.05 -0.42
C ILE A 306 10.16 -3.09 -0.50
N LYS A 307 10.75 -4.23 -0.89
CA LYS A 307 12.21 -4.42 -0.93
C LYS A 307 12.93 -3.53 -1.94
N VAL A 308 12.22 -3.04 -2.95
CA VAL A 308 12.75 -2.15 -3.99
C VAL A 308 12.59 -0.69 -3.55
N SER A 309 13.59 0.16 -3.87
CA SER A 309 13.47 1.58 -3.62
C SER A 309 12.26 2.16 -4.34
N PRO A 310 11.38 2.94 -3.68
CA PRO A 310 10.14 3.42 -4.27
C PRO A 310 10.30 4.18 -5.59
N ASP A 311 11.40 4.90 -5.75
CA ASP A 311 11.74 5.68 -6.94
C ASP A 311 12.25 4.84 -8.13
N LYS A 312 12.36 3.51 -7.95
CA LYS A 312 12.81 2.58 -9.00
C LYS A 312 11.66 1.70 -9.47
N GLY A 313 11.32 1.80 -10.75
CA GLY A 313 10.45 0.84 -11.41
C GLY A 313 11.13 -0.53 -11.53
N PHE A 314 10.37 -1.62 -11.45
CA PHE A 314 10.86 -2.97 -11.65
C PHE A 314 9.82 -3.84 -12.35
N THR A 315 10.24 -5.00 -12.84
CA THR A 315 9.36 -6.02 -13.39
C THR A 315 9.10 -7.07 -12.33
N PHE A 316 7.83 -7.29 -11.99
CA PHE A 316 7.42 -8.32 -11.04
C PHE A 316 7.64 -9.71 -11.65
N LYS A 317 8.24 -10.62 -10.91
CA LYS A 317 8.47 -12.02 -11.32
C LYS A 317 8.10 -12.97 -10.20
N TRP A 318 7.26 -13.95 -10.52
CA TRP A 318 6.77 -14.94 -9.57
C TRP A 318 7.89 -15.80 -8.96
N GLU A 319 8.83 -16.22 -9.78
CA GLU A 319 9.95 -17.06 -9.36
C GLU A 319 10.81 -16.37 -8.29
N GLU A 320 10.95 -15.04 -8.39
CA GLU A 320 11.69 -14.25 -7.41
C GLU A 320 10.84 -13.93 -6.17
N ALA A 321 9.54 -13.65 -6.35
CA ALA A 321 8.66 -13.26 -5.26
C ALA A 321 8.34 -14.41 -4.30
N LEU A 322 8.24 -15.66 -4.82
CA LEU A 322 7.87 -16.86 -4.10
C LEU A 322 9.05 -17.80 -3.80
N SER A 323 10.29 -17.33 -4.01
CA SER A 323 11.48 -18.12 -3.68
C SER A 323 11.60 -18.36 -2.17
N PHE A 324 11.88 -19.62 -1.79
CA PHE A 324 12.20 -19.99 -0.40
C PHE A 324 13.69 -19.96 -0.08
N ASP A 325 14.53 -19.74 -1.10
CA ASP A 325 15.98 -19.83 -0.97
C ASP A 325 16.67 -18.48 -0.82
N SER A 326 16.02 -17.39 -1.25
CA SER A 326 16.63 -16.05 -1.21
C SER A 326 15.61 -14.92 -1.41
N ASP A 327 15.96 -13.73 -0.93
CA ASP A 327 15.44 -12.40 -1.25
C ASP A 327 13.91 -12.23 -1.37
N SER A 328 13.15 -12.97 -0.56
CA SER A 328 11.70 -13.02 -0.61
C SER A 328 11.03 -13.03 0.77
N ALA A 329 9.72 -12.76 0.83
CA ALA A 329 8.95 -12.95 2.07
C ALA A 329 8.93 -14.42 2.53
N PRO A 330 8.68 -15.44 1.66
CA PRO A 330 8.74 -16.84 2.05
C PRO A 330 10.04 -17.22 2.74
N PHE A 331 11.17 -16.70 2.27
CA PHE A 331 12.48 -16.94 2.91
C PHE A 331 12.54 -16.38 4.35
N ILE A 332 12.05 -15.16 4.57
CA ILE A 332 11.99 -14.55 5.91
C ILE A 332 11.03 -15.33 6.82
N MET A 333 9.85 -15.67 6.30
CA MET A 333 8.83 -16.45 7.01
C MET A 333 9.35 -17.83 7.41
N TYR A 334 10.08 -18.51 6.50
CA TYR A 334 10.68 -19.80 6.76
C TYR A 334 11.77 -19.73 7.85
N SER A 335 12.57 -18.66 7.87
CA SER A 335 13.55 -18.43 8.93
C SER A 335 12.88 -18.27 10.30
N HIS A 336 11.74 -17.57 10.35
CA HIS A 336 10.93 -17.44 11.56
C HIS A 336 10.32 -18.78 11.98
N THR A 337 9.72 -19.56 11.08
CA THR A 337 9.14 -20.87 11.42
C THR A 337 10.18 -21.86 11.94
N ARG A 338 11.42 -21.81 11.44
CA ARG A 338 12.54 -22.57 12.01
C ARG A 338 12.81 -22.22 13.47
N SER A 339 12.79 -20.91 13.80
CA SER A 339 13.00 -20.46 15.17
C SER A 339 11.86 -20.89 16.10
N CYS A 340 10.62 -20.89 15.64
CA CYS A 340 9.47 -21.40 16.38
C CYS A 340 9.58 -22.91 16.63
N SER A 341 10.06 -23.68 15.63
CA SER A 341 10.29 -25.12 15.77
C SER A 341 11.38 -25.44 16.80
N ILE A 342 12.47 -24.64 16.87
CA ILE A 342 13.48 -24.79 17.91
C ILE A 342 12.86 -24.57 19.30
N GLU A 343 12.11 -23.49 19.48
CA GLU A 343 11.46 -23.21 20.77
C GLU A 343 10.52 -24.34 21.17
N SER A 344 9.71 -24.86 20.26
CA SER A 344 8.83 -26.01 20.49
C SER A 344 9.64 -27.26 20.93
N ASN A 345 10.69 -27.59 20.20
CA ASN A 345 11.53 -28.76 20.51
C ASN A 345 12.20 -28.61 21.89
N CYS A 346 12.68 -27.42 22.24
CA CYS A 346 13.29 -27.18 23.56
C CYS A 346 12.26 -27.35 24.69
N LEU A 347 11.02 -26.89 24.49
CA LEU A 347 9.93 -27.07 25.46
C LEU A 347 9.56 -28.56 25.60
N GLU A 348 9.52 -29.32 24.52
CA GLU A 348 9.26 -30.76 24.52
C GLU A 348 10.36 -31.54 25.29
N LEU A 349 11.60 -31.04 25.28
CA LEU A 349 12.72 -31.58 26.09
C LEU A 349 12.65 -31.17 27.56
N GLY A 350 11.61 -30.42 27.98
CA GLY A 350 11.39 -30.02 29.36
C GLY A 350 12.09 -28.71 29.76
N LEU A 351 12.52 -27.90 28.81
CA LEU A 351 13.12 -26.59 29.12
C LEU A 351 12.08 -25.68 29.80
N ASP A 352 12.38 -25.27 31.04
CA ASP A 352 11.61 -24.24 31.71
C ASP A 352 12.18 -22.85 31.37
N LEU A 353 11.37 -22.04 30.67
CA LEU A 353 11.77 -20.70 30.27
C LEU A 353 12.03 -19.74 31.44
N SER A 354 11.44 -20.03 32.62
CA SER A 354 11.62 -19.24 33.85
C SER A 354 12.96 -19.50 34.53
N GLU A 355 13.57 -20.65 34.29
CA GLU A 355 14.83 -21.08 34.88
C GLU A 355 16.05 -20.75 34.02
N ILE A 356 15.87 -20.21 32.82
CA ILE A 356 16.96 -19.86 31.92
C ILE A 356 17.72 -18.66 32.46
N ASN A 357 18.87 -18.90 33.07
CA ASN A 357 19.76 -17.87 33.57
C ASN A 357 21.23 -18.29 33.34
N PRO A 358 21.76 -18.11 32.11
CA PRO A 358 23.12 -18.50 31.82
C PRO A 358 24.14 -17.72 32.66
N SER A 359 25.13 -18.44 33.20
CA SER A 359 26.22 -17.84 33.95
C SER A 359 27.21 -17.08 33.02
N GLU A 360 28.04 -16.22 33.61
CA GLU A 360 29.13 -15.56 32.86
C GLU A 360 30.06 -16.58 32.18
N SER A 361 30.29 -17.73 32.81
CA SER A 361 31.10 -18.81 32.23
C SER A 361 30.44 -19.44 31.00
N ASP A 362 29.10 -19.59 31.00
CA ASP A 362 28.36 -20.10 29.85
C ASP A 362 28.43 -19.12 28.67
N ILE A 363 28.31 -17.83 28.96
CA ILE A 363 28.41 -16.77 27.96
C ILE A 363 29.87 -16.77 27.40
N SER A 364 30.88 -16.75 28.27
CA SER A 364 32.27 -16.70 27.85
C SER A 364 32.66 -17.90 26.99
N SER A 365 32.26 -19.12 27.39
CA SER A 365 32.56 -20.35 26.63
C SER A 365 31.84 -20.35 25.26
N THR A 366 30.66 -19.81 25.17
CA THR A 366 29.92 -19.68 23.91
C THR A 366 30.59 -18.65 22.99
N VAL A 367 31.09 -17.53 23.52
CA VAL A 367 31.77 -16.47 22.76
C VAL A 367 33.15 -16.91 22.29
N GLU A 368 33.95 -17.59 23.14
CA GLU A 368 35.30 -18.09 22.80
C GLU A 368 35.31 -19.08 21.63
N ASN A 369 34.26 -19.86 21.50
CA ASN A 369 34.12 -20.88 20.45
C ASN A 369 33.09 -20.50 19.37
N CYS A 370 32.77 -19.22 19.29
CA CYS A 370 31.65 -18.79 18.43
C CYS A 370 32.05 -18.80 16.94
N PRO A 371 31.25 -19.42 16.07
CA PRO A 371 31.42 -19.30 14.63
C PRO A 371 31.11 -17.87 14.14
N GLU A 372 31.67 -17.52 12.98
CA GLU A 372 31.45 -16.21 12.37
C GLU A 372 29.97 -15.90 12.19
N SER A 373 29.16 -16.91 11.87
CA SER A 373 27.68 -16.78 11.70
C SER A 373 26.98 -16.31 12.97
N LEU A 374 27.44 -16.64 14.17
CA LEU A 374 26.90 -16.09 15.42
C LEU A 374 27.25 -14.62 15.56
N THR A 375 28.49 -14.24 15.25
CA THR A 375 28.94 -12.86 15.30
C THR A 375 28.13 -11.97 14.32
N ASP A 376 27.89 -12.46 13.11
CA ASP A 376 27.12 -11.75 12.08
C ASP A 376 25.65 -11.59 12.49
N LEU A 377 25.05 -12.63 13.10
CA LEU A 377 23.72 -12.53 13.66
C LEU A 377 23.64 -11.44 14.74
N LEU A 378 24.57 -11.45 15.69
CA LEU A 378 24.59 -10.46 16.78
C LEU A 378 24.77 -9.03 16.26
N ARG A 379 25.65 -8.80 15.29
CA ARG A 379 25.81 -7.49 14.63
C ARG A 379 24.52 -7.03 13.96
N THR A 380 23.84 -7.96 13.29
CA THR A 380 22.58 -7.65 12.58
C THR A 380 21.44 -7.37 13.56
N ILE A 381 21.41 -8.08 14.69
CA ILE A 381 20.48 -7.80 15.79
C ILE A 381 20.72 -6.39 16.34
N CYS A 382 21.97 -6.01 16.61
CA CYS A 382 22.29 -4.68 17.13
C CYS A 382 21.90 -3.53 16.15
N ALA A 383 21.97 -3.77 14.83
CA ALA A 383 21.62 -2.78 13.82
C ALA A 383 20.10 -2.66 13.57
N HIS A 384 19.27 -3.50 14.17
CA HIS A 384 17.85 -3.60 13.86
C HIS A 384 17.09 -2.28 14.12
N ASN A 385 17.21 -1.71 15.32
CA ASN A 385 16.51 -0.48 15.68
C ASN A 385 17.00 0.74 14.86
N ASP A 386 18.30 0.83 14.60
CA ASP A 386 18.86 1.90 13.77
C ASP A 386 18.34 1.84 12.33
N SER A 387 18.04 0.63 11.83
CA SER A 387 17.46 0.48 10.49
C SER A 387 16.00 0.92 10.41
N ILE A 388 15.23 0.72 11.49
CA ILE A 388 13.86 1.27 11.62
C ILE A 388 13.93 2.79 11.62
N ALA A 389 14.77 3.38 12.48
CA ALA A 389 14.94 4.82 12.58
C ALA A 389 15.29 5.44 11.22
N ARG A 390 16.30 4.90 10.52
CA ARG A 390 16.68 5.38 9.18
C ARG A 390 15.57 5.23 8.14
N SER A 391 14.78 4.16 8.19
CA SER A 391 13.64 3.97 7.27
C SER A 391 12.56 5.02 7.49
N VAL A 392 12.31 5.38 8.76
CA VAL A 392 11.35 6.42 9.17
C VAL A 392 11.86 7.80 8.77
N GLU A 393 13.10 8.15 9.13
CA GLU A 393 13.72 9.45 8.84
C GLU A 393 13.76 9.76 7.34
N GLN A 394 13.99 8.74 6.51
CA GLN A 394 14.11 8.89 5.06
C GLN A 394 12.83 8.58 4.30
N ASN A 395 11.75 8.15 4.96
CA ASN A 395 10.54 7.63 4.35
C ASN A 395 10.82 6.53 3.30
N ARG A 396 11.77 5.61 3.61
CA ARG A 396 12.24 4.55 2.71
C ARG A 396 12.05 3.17 3.33
N PRO A 397 10.89 2.53 3.17
CA PRO A 397 10.59 1.24 3.78
C PRO A 397 11.52 0.11 3.31
N ASN A 398 12.09 0.23 2.10
CA ASN A 398 13.05 -0.75 1.57
C ASN A 398 14.34 -0.86 2.40
N LEU A 399 14.73 0.15 3.15
CA LEU A 399 15.91 0.08 4.01
C LEU A 399 15.72 -0.96 5.12
N PHE A 400 14.57 -0.92 5.78
CA PHE A 400 14.24 -1.90 6.81
C PHE A 400 13.90 -3.28 6.22
N ALA A 401 13.22 -3.35 5.07
CA ALA A 401 12.95 -4.62 4.40
C ALA A 401 14.24 -5.40 4.08
N ASN A 402 15.27 -4.71 3.58
CA ASN A 402 16.56 -5.32 3.28
C ASN A 402 17.33 -5.73 4.55
N GLN A 403 17.20 -4.95 5.64
CA GLN A 403 17.80 -5.34 6.93
C GLN A 403 17.11 -6.57 7.52
N LEU A 404 15.78 -6.67 7.43
CA LEU A 404 15.04 -7.84 7.90
C LEU A 404 15.43 -9.11 7.10
N LEU A 405 15.63 -8.96 5.80
CA LEU A 405 16.16 -10.02 4.94
C LEU A 405 17.57 -10.45 5.37
N GLN A 406 18.43 -9.47 5.68
CA GLN A 406 19.79 -9.76 6.20
C GLN A 406 19.71 -10.49 7.55
N LEU A 407 18.78 -10.09 8.44
CA LEU A 407 18.55 -10.79 9.72
C LEU A 407 18.16 -12.26 9.50
N ALA A 408 17.25 -12.52 8.54
CA ALA A 408 16.86 -13.88 8.18
C ALA A 408 18.04 -14.69 7.61
N ASN A 409 18.88 -14.09 6.75
CA ASN A 409 20.08 -14.72 6.23
C ASN A 409 21.07 -15.08 7.34
N CYS A 410 21.40 -14.14 8.23
CA CYS A 410 22.29 -14.38 9.36
C CYS A 410 21.73 -15.44 10.33
N TYR A 411 20.39 -15.41 10.55
CA TYR A 411 19.73 -16.43 11.37
C TYR A 411 19.85 -17.84 10.77
N ASN A 412 19.68 -17.99 9.46
CA ASN A 412 19.86 -19.28 8.78
C ASN A 412 21.32 -19.76 8.84
N GLY A 413 22.30 -18.87 8.76
CA GLY A 413 23.71 -19.19 8.99
C GLY A 413 23.97 -19.69 10.43
N PHE A 414 23.49 -18.96 11.42
CA PHE A 414 23.52 -19.33 12.82
C PHE A 414 22.85 -20.68 13.08
N TYR A 415 21.65 -20.90 12.54
CA TYR A 415 20.91 -22.16 12.66
C TYR A 415 21.72 -23.37 12.15
N ARG A 416 22.47 -23.21 11.05
CA ARG A 416 23.29 -24.27 10.46
C ARG A 416 24.54 -24.56 11.27
N ASP A 417 25.20 -23.51 11.77
CA ASP A 417 26.55 -23.63 12.34
C ASP A 417 26.55 -23.78 13.88
N CYS A 418 25.44 -23.36 14.55
CA CYS A 418 25.31 -23.42 16.01
C CYS A 418 24.28 -24.48 16.42
N ARG A 419 24.71 -25.50 17.16
CA ARG A 419 23.79 -26.50 17.72
C ARG A 419 23.18 -26.00 19.02
N ILE A 420 21.90 -25.62 18.97
CA ILE A 420 21.13 -25.18 20.15
C ILE A 420 20.75 -26.38 21.01
N ILE A 421 20.41 -27.49 20.37
CA ILE A 421 20.15 -28.80 21.02
C ILE A 421 21.23 -29.77 20.58
N ASP A 422 21.94 -30.33 21.53
CA ASP A 422 22.98 -31.35 21.31
C ASP A 422 22.80 -32.48 22.32
N ASP A 423 22.67 -33.72 21.84
CA ASP A 423 22.41 -34.93 22.63
C ASP A 423 21.32 -34.77 23.69
N GLY A 424 20.20 -34.04 23.36
CA GLY A 424 19.09 -33.81 24.25
C GLY A 424 19.31 -32.71 25.30
N GLN A 425 20.46 -32.04 25.27
CA GLN A 425 20.76 -30.89 26.13
C GLN A 425 20.59 -29.58 25.35
N VAL A 426 20.00 -28.58 26.00
CA VAL A 426 19.79 -27.25 25.39
C VAL A 426 20.89 -26.30 25.84
N ASN A 427 21.58 -25.68 24.88
CA ASN A 427 22.48 -24.56 25.16
C ASN A 427 21.65 -23.32 25.42
N HIS A 428 21.57 -22.89 26.68
CA HIS A 428 20.72 -21.76 27.10
C HIS A 428 21.11 -20.42 26.45
N VAL A 429 22.39 -20.17 26.22
CA VAL A 429 22.86 -18.92 25.57
C VAL A 429 22.40 -18.87 24.11
N LEU A 430 22.67 -19.94 23.35
CA LEU A 430 22.24 -20.01 21.94
C LEU A 430 20.73 -20.01 21.80
N PHE A 431 20.00 -20.64 22.72
CA PHE A 431 18.55 -20.62 22.76
C PHE A 431 18.02 -19.19 22.96
N LEU A 432 18.56 -18.42 23.92
CA LEU A 432 18.14 -17.03 24.16
C LEU A 432 18.43 -16.15 22.94
N ILE A 433 19.57 -16.32 22.27
CA ILE A 433 19.90 -15.58 21.03
C ILE A 433 18.89 -15.93 19.93
N SER A 434 18.59 -17.23 19.74
CA SER A 434 17.59 -17.70 18.78
C SER A 434 16.22 -17.10 19.05
N LYS A 435 15.78 -17.14 20.33
CA LYS A 435 14.49 -16.59 20.76
C LYS A 435 14.40 -15.08 20.55
N PHE A 436 15.48 -14.36 20.82
CA PHE A 436 15.53 -12.91 20.57
C PHE A 436 15.48 -12.60 19.07
N ALA A 437 16.26 -13.30 18.25
CA ALA A 437 16.21 -13.16 16.80
C ALA A 437 14.80 -13.48 16.23
N SER A 438 14.16 -14.52 16.75
CA SER A 438 12.78 -14.89 16.41
C SER A 438 11.78 -13.73 16.66
N ARG A 439 11.91 -13.08 17.82
CA ARG A 439 11.06 -11.92 18.16
C ARG A 439 11.29 -10.73 17.22
N LEU A 440 12.56 -10.48 16.84
CA LEU A 440 12.88 -9.42 15.88
C LEU A 440 12.37 -9.74 14.48
N LEU A 441 12.49 -11.01 14.03
CA LEU A 441 11.91 -11.46 12.76
C LEU A 441 10.38 -11.26 12.75
N ARG A 442 9.70 -11.69 13.82
CA ARG A 442 8.25 -11.51 13.98
C ARG A 442 7.86 -10.04 13.94
N SER A 443 8.44 -9.23 14.83
CA SER A 443 8.16 -7.79 14.89
C SER A 443 8.48 -7.08 13.58
N GLY A 444 9.59 -7.45 12.93
CA GLY A 444 9.97 -6.91 11.64
C GLY A 444 8.98 -7.29 10.52
N MET A 445 8.51 -8.52 10.48
CA MET A 445 7.46 -8.95 9.54
C MET A 445 6.17 -8.17 9.77
N GLU A 446 5.71 -8.03 11.02
CA GLU A 446 4.54 -7.24 11.39
C GLU A 446 4.70 -5.76 10.97
N GLY A 447 5.91 -5.19 11.16
CA GLY A 447 6.28 -3.84 10.72
C GLY A 447 6.27 -3.66 9.19
N LEU A 448 6.47 -4.73 8.43
CA LEU A 448 6.31 -4.73 6.97
C LEU A 448 4.91 -5.18 6.51
N GLY A 449 4.02 -5.58 7.43
CA GLY A 449 2.71 -6.13 7.13
C GLY A 449 2.74 -7.55 6.56
N ILE A 450 3.84 -8.26 6.74
CA ILE A 450 3.99 -9.69 6.42
C ILE A 450 3.40 -10.52 7.56
N ASP A 451 2.77 -11.64 7.23
CA ASP A 451 2.16 -12.52 8.23
C ASP A 451 3.21 -13.40 8.90
N PRO A 452 3.43 -13.28 10.24
CA PRO A 452 4.43 -14.06 10.95
C PRO A 452 3.89 -15.44 11.35
N ILE A 453 3.60 -16.30 10.36
CA ILE A 453 3.14 -17.66 10.62
C ILE A 453 4.19 -18.46 11.39
N GLU A 454 3.75 -19.37 12.26
CA GLU A 454 4.64 -20.18 13.11
C GLU A 454 4.91 -21.57 12.51
N ARG A 455 4.11 -21.98 11.52
CA ARG A 455 4.23 -23.26 10.81
C ARG A 455 4.13 -23.05 9.30
N MET A 456 5.01 -23.74 8.58
CA MET A 456 5.07 -23.63 7.13
C MET A 456 5.52 -24.95 6.48
#